data_62407779a500af4bc01e4e35c8c2cabc
#
_entry.id   62407779a500af4bc01e4e35c8c2cabc
#
_cell.length_a   1.000
_cell.length_b   1.000
_cell.length_c   1.000
_cell.angle_alpha   90.00
_cell.angle_beta   90.00
_cell.angle_gamma   90.00
#
_symmetry.space_group_name_H-M   'P 1'
#
loop_
_entity.id
_entity.type
_entity.pdbx_description
1 polymer ?
#
loop_
_entity_poly.entity_id
_entity_poly.type
_entity_poly.pdbx_seq_one_letter_code
_entity_poly.pdbx_strand_id
1 'polypeptide(L)'
;MFSKSFQLMTQGKSLKAMEHLSEVSSKISEGEFLQLSNENNVTLKSSEYIKIISLKTAELFGAAMKVPAILTGKKNQEIVNLYKLGINFGIIFQIIDDTLDYFGDKKTGKEIGKDFMEGKVTLPIILLLKKVSKPEYMIIKKLFTKNKRNQKDLNLILSKLKKNEIKRDCLNYAKKYQIKSEIILNKYDNKQSGLFKDLLVSSIQRKN
;
A
#
# COMPACT_ATOMS: atom_id res chain seq x y z
N MET A 1 -20.44 -7.91 -8.06
CA MET A 1 -19.30 -7.26 -8.79
C MET A 1 -18.38 -8.27 -9.46
N PHE A 2 -17.96 -9.35 -8.82
CA PHE A 2 -17.07 -10.39 -9.36
C PHE A 2 -17.52 -10.97 -10.72
N SER A 3 -18.78 -11.44 -10.81
CA SER A 3 -19.37 -11.97 -12.07
C SER A 3 -19.36 -10.95 -13.22
N LYS A 4 -19.56 -9.66 -12.92
CA LYS A 4 -19.52 -8.60 -13.94
C LYS A 4 -18.11 -8.35 -14.45
N SER A 5 -17.09 -8.45 -13.58
CA SER A 5 -15.68 -8.35 -13.98
C SER A 5 -15.30 -9.48 -14.95
N PHE A 6 -15.69 -10.71 -14.67
CA PHE A 6 -15.49 -11.84 -15.59
C PHE A 6 -16.17 -11.63 -16.94
N GLN A 7 -17.42 -11.18 -16.94
CA GLN A 7 -18.14 -10.87 -18.18
C GLN A 7 -17.42 -9.82 -19.02
N LEU A 8 -16.93 -8.74 -18.40
CA LEU A 8 -16.18 -7.71 -19.10
C LEU A 8 -14.83 -8.22 -19.64
N MET A 9 -14.13 -9.06 -18.88
CA MET A 9 -12.88 -9.70 -19.33
C MET A 9 -13.09 -10.55 -20.58
N THR A 10 -14.16 -11.36 -20.61
CA THR A 10 -14.47 -12.21 -21.78
C THR A 10 -14.91 -11.37 -22.99
N GLN A 11 -15.68 -10.30 -22.77
CA GLN A 11 -16.08 -9.38 -23.84
C GLN A 11 -14.89 -8.65 -24.49
N GLY A 12 -13.82 -8.41 -23.73
CA GLY A 12 -12.58 -7.81 -24.22
C GLY A 12 -11.83 -8.66 -25.25
N LYS A 13 -12.16 -9.94 -25.44
CA LYS A 13 -11.60 -10.89 -26.43
C LYS A 13 -10.04 -10.90 -26.47
N SER A 14 -9.39 -10.58 -25.38
CA SER A 14 -7.95 -10.54 -25.27
C SER A 14 -7.46 -11.59 -24.27
N LEU A 15 -6.93 -12.70 -24.78
CA LEU A 15 -6.36 -13.77 -23.95
C LEU A 15 -5.26 -13.22 -23.03
N LYS A 16 -4.36 -12.38 -23.58
CA LYS A 16 -3.28 -11.71 -22.82
C LYS A 16 -3.80 -10.89 -21.61
N ALA A 17 -4.90 -10.17 -21.81
CA ALA A 17 -5.51 -9.38 -20.72
C ALA A 17 -6.14 -10.32 -19.67
N MET A 18 -6.80 -11.38 -20.10
CA MET A 18 -7.41 -12.38 -19.22
C MET A 18 -6.37 -13.14 -18.39
N GLU A 19 -5.29 -13.59 -19.01
CA GLU A 19 -4.16 -14.24 -18.34
C GLU A 19 -3.60 -13.34 -17.25
N HIS A 20 -3.31 -12.07 -17.59
CA HIS A 20 -2.75 -11.13 -16.62
C HIS A 20 -3.71 -10.85 -15.45
N LEU A 21 -5.00 -10.66 -15.71
CA LEU A 21 -5.98 -10.43 -14.63
C LEU A 21 -6.16 -11.66 -13.74
N SER A 22 -6.07 -12.87 -14.29
CA SER A 22 -6.08 -14.12 -13.53
C SER A 22 -4.85 -14.23 -12.62
N GLU A 23 -3.65 -13.93 -13.14
CA GLU A 23 -2.41 -13.87 -12.33
C GLU A 23 -2.53 -12.86 -11.19
N VAL A 24 -3.06 -11.67 -11.48
CA VAL A 24 -3.25 -10.61 -10.47
C VAL A 24 -4.23 -11.07 -9.38
N SER A 25 -5.32 -11.76 -9.73
CA SER A 25 -6.25 -12.33 -8.76
C SER A 25 -5.55 -13.32 -7.80
N SER A 26 -4.70 -14.19 -8.33
CA SER A 26 -3.91 -15.13 -7.52
C SER A 26 -2.94 -14.39 -6.60
N LYS A 27 -2.25 -13.37 -7.11
CA LYS A 27 -1.31 -12.55 -6.33
C LYS A 27 -1.99 -11.80 -5.20
N ILE A 28 -3.19 -11.26 -5.42
CA ILE A 28 -3.98 -10.58 -4.37
C ILE A 28 -4.30 -11.57 -3.25
N SER A 29 -4.72 -12.80 -3.58
CA SER A 29 -4.99 -13.85 -2.60
C SER A 29 -3.74 -14.25 -1.83
N GLU A 30 -2.58 -14.38 -2.51
CA GLU A 30 -1.29 -14.61 -1.87
C GLU A 30 -0.92 -13.47 -0.91
N GLY A 31 -1.11 -12.23 -1.32
CA GLY A 31 -0.83 -11.05 -0.50
C GLY A 31 -1.69 -11.00 0.76
N GLU A 32 -2.98 -11.37 0.66
CA GLU A 32 -3.88 -11.48 1.83
C GLU A 32 -3.41 -12.57 2.78
N PHE A 33 -3.08 -13.76 2.27
CA PHE A 33 -2.56 -14.85 3.08
C PHE A 33 -1.26 -14.48 3.79
N LEU A 34 -0.32 -13.81 3.09
CA LEU A 34 0.92 -13.33 3.69
C LEU A 34 0.66 -12.29 4.79
N GLN A 35 -0.33 -11.40 4.62
CA GLN A 35 -0.71 -10.45 5.67
C GLN A 35 -1.24 -11.17 6.91
N LEU A 36 -2.17 -12.10 6.75
CA LEU A 36 -2.72 -12.89 7.84
C LEU A 36 -1.64 -13.70 8.58
N SER A 37 -0.74 -14.33 7.84
CA SER A 37 0.38 -15.10 8.41
C SER A 37 1.38 -14.25 9.18
N ASN A 38 1.38 -12.93 8.97
CA ASN A 38 2.26 -11.98 9.64
C ASN A 38 1.54 -11.11 10.68
N GLU A 39 0.31 -11.46 11.07
CA GLU A 39 -0.33 -10.81 12.20
C GLU A 39 0.49 -10.97 13.47
N ASN A 40 0.60 -9.90 14.24
CA ASN A 40 1.39 -9.82 15.46
C ASN A 40 2.91 -10.06 15.30
N ASN A 41 3.41 -10.17 14.07
CA ASN A 41 4.83 -10.38 13.81
C ASN A 41 5.62 -9.07 13.87
N VAL A 42 6.03 -8.68 15.08
CA VAL A 42 6.83 -7.46 15.32
C VAL A 42 8.26 -7.53 14.74
N THR A 43 8.67 -8.67 14.18
CA THR A 43 9.97 -8.82 13.51
C THR A 43 9.87 -8.62 11.99
N LEU A 44 8.66 -8.35 11.47
CA LEU A 44 8.41 -8.10 10.05
C LEU A 44 9.30 -6.96 9.52
N LYS A 45 10.03 -7.24 8.45
CA LYS A 45 10.92 -6.26 7.81
C LYS A 45 10.13 -5.37 6.86
N SER A 46 10.63 -4.14 6.64
CA SER A 46 10.02 -3.23 5.66
C SER A 46 9.96 -3.81 4.25
N SER A 47 10.93 -4.65 3.84
CA SER A 47 10.93 -5.33 2.54
C SER A 47 9.79 -6.35 2.42
N GLU A 48 9.52 -7.09 3.49
CA GLU A 48 8.43 -8.08 3.54
C GLU A 48 7.07 -7.37 3.55
N TYR A 49 6.93 -6.29 4.30
CA TYR A 49 5.74 -5.41 4.26
C TYR A 49 5.50 -4.90 2.83
N ILE A 50 6.53 -4.38 2.15
CA ILE A 50 6.39 -3.93 0.75
C ILE A 50 5.96 -5.07 -0.17
N LYS A 51 6.49 -6.29 0.01
CA LYS A 51 6.04 -7.47 -0.75
C LYS A 51 4.55 -7.72 -0.53
N ILE A 52 4.09 -7.71 0.73
CA ILE A 52 2.68 -7.95 1.09
C ILE A 52 1.78 -6.93 0.41
N ILE A 53 2.04 -5.63 0.56
CA ILE A 53 1.18 -4.58 -0.03
C ILE A 53 1.29 -4.53 -1.55
N SER A 54 2.43 -4.93 -2.12
CA SER A 54 2.59 -5.04 -3.57
C SER A 54 1.63 -6.11 -4.12
N LEU A 55 1.60 -7.28 -3.53
CA LEU A 55 0.74 -8.37 -3.94
C LEU A 55 -0.74 -8.05 -3.67
N LYS A 56 -1.07 -7.68 -2.44
CA LYS A 56 -2.45 -7.46 -1.99
C LYS A 56 -3.13 -6.26 -2.67
N THR A 57 -2.39 -5.19 -2.91
CA THR A 57 -2.97 -3.91 -3.34
C THR A 57 -2.37 -3.42 -4.66
N ALA A 58 -1.04 -3.33 -4.78
CA ALA A 58 -0.43 -2.65 -5.91
C ALA A 58 -0.56 -3.40 -7.24
N GLU A 59 -0.64 -4.73 -7.22
CA GLU A 59 -0.86 -5.54 -8.44
C GLU A 59 -2.15 -5.15 -9.17
N LEU A 60 -3.22 -4.80 -8.45
CA LEU A 60 -4.47 -4.34 -9.06
C LEU A 60 -4.28 -2.98 -9.75
N PHE A 61 -3.55 -2.04 -9.14
CA PHE A 61 -3.20 -0.77 -9.78
C PHE A 61 -2.30 -0.99 -11.00
N GLY A 62 -1.35 -1.92 -10.90
CA GLY A 62 -0.51 -2.36 -12.02
C GLY A 62 -1.33 -2.88 -13.19
N ALA A 63 -2.31 -3.74 -12.91
CA ALA A 63 -3.23 -4.29 -13.92
C ALA A 63 -4.09 -3.19 -14.55
N ALA A 64 -4.61 -2.24 -13.77
CA ALA A 64 -5.42 -1.13 -14.27
C ALA A 64 -4.66 -0.26 -15.29
N MET A 65 -3.33 -0.18 -15.18
CA MET A 65 -2.49 0.54 -16.15
C MET A 65 -2.02 -0.36 -17.30
N LYS A 66 -1.76 -1.64 -17.04
CA LYS A 66 -1.23 -2.59 -18.03
C LYS A 66 -2.28 -3.06 -19.02
N VAL A 67 -3.48 -3.40 -18.56
CA VAL A 67 -4.52 -3.99 -19.41
C VAL A 67 -4.95 -3.05 -20.56
N PRO A 68 -5.24 -1.76 -20.34
CA PRO A 68 -5.53 -0.84 -21.44
C PRO A 68 -4.39 -0.74 -22.44
N ALA A 69 -3.13 -0.78 -21.98
CA ALA A 69 -1.97 -0.72 -22.86
C ALA A 69 -1.86 -1.97 -23.74
N ILE A 70 -2.20 -3.16 -23.22
CA ILE A 70 -2.28 -4.40 -23.99
C ILE A 70 -3.37 -4.29 -25.06
N LEU A 71 -4.58 -3.84 -24.66
CA LEU A 71 -5.75 -3.77 -25.52
C LEU A 71 -5.57 -2.73 -26.67
N THR A 72 -4.80 -1.68 -26.43
CA THR A 72 -4.49 -0.65 -27.42
C THR A 72 -3.23 -0.93 -28.25
N GLY A 73 -2.65 -2.14 -28.12
CA GLY A 73 -1.50 -2.59 -28.91
C GLY A 73 -0.21 -1.79 -28.66
N LYS A 74 -0.01 -1.29 -27.44
CA LYS A 74 1.21 -0.55 -27.08
C LYS A 74 2.45 -1.44 -27.16
N LYS A 75 3.62 -0.84 -27.41
CA LYS A 75 4.91 -1.55 -27.41
C LYS A 75 5.20 -2.16 -26.03
N ASN A 76 5.87 -3.33 -26.00
CA ASN A 76 6.17 -4.02 -24.74
C ASN A 76 6.84 -3.15 -23.67
N GLN A 77 7.78 -2.28 -24.08
CA GLN A 77 8.44 -1.37 -23.13
C GLN A 77 7.47 -0.39 -22.49
N GLU A 78 6.48 0.10 -23.24
CA GLU A 78 5.45 0.98 -22.74
C GLU A 78 4.51 0.28 -21.79
N ILE A 79 4.09 -0.95 -22.13
CA ILE A 79 3.27 -1.82 -21.26
C ILE A 79 3.98 -2.05 -19.92
N VAL A 80 5.28 -2.34 -19.93
CA VAL A 80 6.08 -2.53 -18.71
C VAL A 80 6.20 -1.24 -17.90
N ASN A 81 6.41 -0.11 -18.55
CA ASN A 81 6.51 1.19 -17.86
C ASN A 81 5.18 1.56 -17.17
N LEU A 82 4.07 1.40 -17.86
CA LEU A 82 2.73 1.69 -17.32
C LEU A 82 2.39 0.74 -16.15
N TYR A 83 2.70 -0.54 -16.29
CA TYR A 83 2.54 -1.47 -15.18
C TYR A 83 3.35 -1.04 -13.94
N LYS A 84 4.64 -0.69 -14.11
CA LYS A 84 5.49 -0.20 -13.01
C LYS A 84 4.95 1.08 -12.39
N LEU A 85 4.39 1.97 -13.20
CA LEU A 85 3.74 3.19 -12.72
C LEU A 85 2.54 2.84 -11.84
N GLY A 86 1.69 1.91 -12.26
CA GLY A 86 0.56 1.43 -11.46
C GLY A 86 1.00 0.79 -10.15
N ILE A 87 2.02 -0.09 -10.18
CA ILE A 87 2.59 -0.70 -8.96
C ILE A 87 3.08 0.36 -7.96
N ASN A 88 3.86 1.33 -8.43
CA ASN A 88 4.35 2.40 -7.56
C ASN A 88 3.21 3.20 -6.94
N PHE A 89 2.17 3.52 -7.73
CA PHE A 89 0.99 4.23 -7.26
C PHE A 89 0.23 3.43 -6.19
N GLY A 90 0.02 2.13 -6.40
CA GLY A 90 -0.63 1.25 -5.43
C GLY A 90 0.15 1.11 -4.12
N ILE A 91 1.50 1.08 -4.19
CA ILE A 91 2.36 1.08 -2.99
C ILE A 91 2.22 2.40 -2.23
N ILE A 92 2.25 3.55 -2.93
CA ILE A 92 2.03 4.87 -2.31
C ILE A 92 0.66 4.89 -1.62
N PHE A 93 -0.38 4.47 -2.35
CA PHE A 93 -1.75 4.45 -1.83
C PHE A 93 -1.84 3.66 -0.52
N GLN A 94 -1.28 2.45 -0.47
CA GLN A 94 -1.34 1.62 0.73
C GLN A 94 -0.49 2.17 1.89
N ILE A 95 0.72 2.68 1.62
CA ILE A 95 1.55 3.32 2.66
C ILE A 95 0.79 4.50 3.30
N ILE A 96 0.12 5.31 2.49
CA ILE A 96 -0.66 6.45 3.00
C ILE A 96 -1.88 5.97 3.77
N ASP A 97 -2.61 4.96 3.28
CA ASP A 97 -3.77 4.39 3.99
C ASP A 97 -3.38 3.85 5.38
N ASP A 98 -2.31 3.04 5.45
CA ASP A 98 -1.77 2.51 6.71
C ASP A 98 -1.25 3.64 7.64
N THR A 99 -0.72 4.72 7.06
CA THR A 99 -0.29 5.89 7.85
C THR A 99 -1.50 6.63 8.42
N LEU A 100 -2.55 6.81 7.63
CA LEU A 100 -3.77 7.49 8.05
C LEU A 100 -4.57 6.70 9.08
N ASP A 101 -4.42 5.37 9.13
CA ASP A 101 -5.00 4.55 10.20
C ASP A 101 -4.56 5.02 11.60
N TYR A 102 -3.34 5.53 11.75
CA TYR A 102 -2.83 6.07 13.02
C TYR A 102 -2.87 7.59 13.14
N PHE A 103 -2.85 8.32 12.03
CA PHE A 103 -2.67 9.78 12.00
C PHE A 103 -3.80 10.52 11.30
N GLY A 104 -4.88 9.83 10.96
CA GLY A 104 -6.06 10.42 10.34
C GLY A 104 -6.86 11.31 11.29
N ASP A 105 -7.78 12.10 10.73
CA ASP A 105 -8.66 12.96 11.53
C ASP A 105 -9.92 12.18 11.96
N LYS A 106 -10.26 12.23 13.23
CA LYS A 106 -11.50 11.63 13.79
C LYS A 106 -12.78 12.18 13.14
N LYS A 107 -12.71 13.36 12.51
CA LYS A 107 -13.85 13.99 11.86
C LYS A 107 -14.41 13.21 10.66
N THR A 108 -13.67 12.26 10.12
CA THR A 108 -14.07 11.47 8.95
C THR A 108 -14.85 10.19 9.28
N GLY A 109 -15.14 9.93 10.56
CA GLY A 109 -15.87 8.74 11.00
C GLY A 109 -15.06 7.43 10.94
N LYS A 110 -13.79 7.47 10.52
CA LYS A 110 -12.91 6.28 10.58
C LYS A 110 -12.38 6.07 12.00
N GLU A 111 -12.45 4.84 12.48
CA GLU A 111 -11.78 4.43 13.72
C GLU A 111 -10.27 4.49 13.55
N ILE A 112 -9.58 5.18 14.46
CA ILE A 112 -8.12 5.28 14.46
C ILE A 112 -7.51 4.04 15.11
N GLY A 113 -6.44 3.49 14.50
CA GLY A 113 -5.66 2.39 15.04
C GLY A 113 -6.32 1.02 14.86
N LYS A 114 -7.19 0.89 13.86
CA LYS A 114 -7.82 -0.38 13.51
C LYS A 114 -6.80 -1.46 13.20
N ASP A 115 -5.76 -1.14 12.42
CA ASP A 115 -4.68 -2.07 12.11
C ASP A 115 -4.00 -2.61 13.38
N PHE A 116 -3.73 -1.74 14.36
CA PHE A 116 -3.17 -2.17 15.64
C PHE A 116 -4.13 -3.10 16.39
N MET A 117 -5.42 -2.76 16.44
CA MET A 117 -6.42 -3.58 17.13
C MET A 117 -6.56 -4.97 16.49
N GLU A 118 -6.45 -5.06 15.18
CA GLU A 118 -6.48 -6.31 14.41
C GLU A 118 -5.13 -7.08 14.42
N GLY A 119 -4.07 -6.51 14.99
CA GLY A 119 -2.75 -7.15 15.03
C GLY A 119 -1.91 -7.00 13.78
N LYS A 120 -2.32 -6.18 12.84
CA LYS A 120 -1.56 -5.90 11.63
C LYS A 120 -0.32 -5.07 11.95
N VAL A 121 0.85 -5.59 11.57
CA VAL A 121 2.13 -4.88 11.70
C VAL A 121 2.41 -4.17 10.38
N THR A 122 1.95 -2.91 10.28
CA THR A 122 2.10 -2.07 9.09
C THR A 122 3.31 -1.14 9.19
N LEU A 123 3.61 -0.38 8.13
CA LEU A 123 4.82 0.44 8.05
C LEU A 123 5.02 1.37 9.25
N PRO A 124 4.00 2.06 9.79
CA PRO A 124 4.17 2.89 10.99
C PRO A 124 4.76 2.12 12.16
N ILE A 125 4.29 0.91 12.45
CA ILE A 125 4.78 0.07 13.53
C ILE A 125 6.20 -0.42 13.24
N ILE A 126 6.48 -0.87 12.01
CA ILE A 126 7.81 -1.33 11.60
C ILE A 126 8.86 -0.23 11.78
N LEU A 127 8.54 0.99 11.40
CA LEU A 127 9.45 2.13 11.54
C LEU A 127 9.60 2.57 13.01
N LEU A 128 8.53 2.51 13.79
CA LEU A 128 8.58 2.76 15.23
C LEU A 128 9.53 1.79 15.92
N LEU A 129 9.39 0.49 15.67
CA LEU A 129 10.21 -0.56 16.27
C LEU A 129 11.70 -0.43 15.95
N LYS A 130 12.05 0.19 14.82
CA LYS A 130 13.45 0.50 14.46
C LYS A 130 14.05 1.69 15.21
N LYS A 131 13.21 2.59 15.75
CA LYS A 131 13.65 3.84 16.38
C LYS A 131 13.66 3.80 17.91
N VAL A 132 12.81 2.95 18.49
CA VAL A 132 12.66 2.91 19.94
C VAL A 132 13.81 2.17 20.62
N SER A 133 14.05 2.49 21.90
CA SER A 133 14.99 1.79 22.77
C SER A 133 14.59 0.33 23.00
N LYS A 134 15.54 -0.51 23.40
CA LYS A 134 15.28 -1.94 23.72
C LYS A 134 14.16 -2.15 24.76
N PRO A 135 14.09 -1.40 25.88
CA PRO A 135 12.96 -1.48 26.80
C PRO A 135 11.62 -1.13 26.13
N GLU A 136 11.55 -0.07 25.34
CA GLU A 136 10.33 0.33 24.64
C GLU A 136 9.91 -0.69 23.58
N TYR A 137 10.87 -1.27 22.86
CA TYR A 137 10.62 -2.38 21.94
C TYR A 137 9.94 -3.55 22.66
N MET A 138 10.41 -3.96 23.84
CA MET A 138 9.82 -5.05 24.62
C MET A 138 8.40 -4.73 25.07
N ILE A 139 8.13 -3.47 25.43
CA ILE A 139 6.76 -3.03 25.76
C ILE A 139 5.85 -3.18 24.53
N ILE A 140 6.26 -2.65 23.38
CA ILE A 140 5.46 -2.74 22.14
C ILE A 140 5.24 -4.20 21.76
N LYS A 141 6.28 -5.03 21.78
CA LYS A 141 6.19 -6.46 21.50
C LYS A 141 5.13 -7.13 22.38
N LYS A 142 5.14 -6.85 23.70
CA LYS A 142 4.14 -7.37 24.64
C LYS A 142 2.72 -6.94 24.29
N LEU A 143 2.50 -5.77 23.71
CA LEU A 143 1.18 -5.34 23.25
C LEU A 143 0.68 -6.19 22.07
N PHE A 144 1.56 -6.58 21.17
CA PHE A 144 1.21 -7.43 20.03
C PHE A 144 0.99 -8.91 20.42
N THR A 145 1.47 -9.35 21.58
CA THR A 145 1.17 -10.71 22.09
C THR A 145 -0.14 -10.82 22.87
N LYS A 146 -0.86 -9.72 23.09
CA LYS A 146 -2.15 -9.74 23.79
C LYS A 146 -3.25 -10.34 22.90
N ASN A 147 -4.09 -11.20 23.46
CA ASN A 147 -5.28 -11.71 22.79
C ASN A 147 -6.32 -10.62 22.49
N LYS A 148 -6.46 -9.66 23.42
CA LYS A 148 -7.33 -8.47 23.23
C LYS A 148 -6.56 -7.20 23.59
N ARG A 149 -6.56 -6.26 22.67
CA ARG A 149 -6.01 -4.92 22.87
C ARG A 149 -7.13 -3.95 23.23
N ASN A 150 -6.81 -2.92 23.97
CA ASN A 150 -7.78 -1.93 24.44
C ASN A 150 -7.32 -0.50 24.08
N GLN A 151 -8.18 0.49 24.36
CA GLN A 151 -7.91 1.88 24.05
C GLN A 151 -6.65 2.44 24.76
N LYS A 152 -6.31 1.93 25.96
CA LYS A 152 -5.08 2.35 26.68
C LYS A 152 -3.83 1.87 25.92
N ASP A 153 -3.88 0.65 25.39
CA ASP A 153 -2.80 0.08 24.55
C ASP A 153 -2.61 0.90 23.28
N LEU A 154 -3.70 1.26 22.60
CA LEU A 154 -3.68 2.10 21.41
C LEU A 154 -3.12 3.49 21.72
N ASN A 155 -3.57 4.14 22.78
CA ASN A 155 -3.08 5.46 23.18
C ASN A 155 -1.57 5.45 23.44
N LEU A 156 -1.04 4.37 24.01
CA LEU A 156 0.41 4.21 24.19
C LEU A 156 1.13 4.14 22.84
N ILE A 157 0.62 3.36 21.89
CA ILE A 157 1.20 3.28 20.54
C ILE A 157 1.15 4.64 19.84
N LEU A 158 0.00 5.33 19.85
CA LEU A 158 -0.16 6.65 19.22
C LEU A 158 0.81 7.69 19.81
N SER A 159 1.00 7.71 21.13
CA SER A 159 1.95 8.60 21.78
C SER A 159 3.40 8.34 21.32
N LYS A 160 3.80 7.07 21.18
CA LYS A 160 5.14 6.69 20.71
C LYS A 160 5.34 6.99 19.23
N LEU A 161 4.33 6.75 18.39
CA LEU A 161 4.36 7.10 16.97
C LEU A 161 4.55 8.61 16.77
N LYS A 162 3.82 9.43 17.55
CA LYS A 162 3.94 10.90 17.51
C LYS A 162 5.31 11.38 18.00
N LYS A 163 5.78 10.88 19.17
CA LYS A 163 7.07 11.24 19.76
C LYS A 163 8.24 10.97 18.81
N ASN A 164 8.17 9.88 18.04
CA ASN A 164 9.25 9.45 17.14
C ASN A 164 9.08 10.00 15.70
N GLU A 165 8.12 10.89 15.46
CA GLU A 165 7.84 11.51 14.15
C GLU A 165 7.61 10.50 13.00
N ILE A 166 6.99 9.37 13.32
CA ILE A 166 6.84 8.25 12.37
C ILE A 166 6.01 8.62 11.14
N LYS A 167 5.03 9.54 11.27
CA LYS A 167 4.29 10.05 10.12
C LYS A 167 5.22 10.58 9.03
N ARG A 168 6.21 11.40 9.40
CA ARG A 168 7.20 11.95 8.47
C ARG A 168 8.00 10.87 7.77
N ASP A 169 8.38 9.83 8.51
CA ASP A 169 9.16 8.73 7.93
C ASP A 169 8.34 7.89 6.95
N CYS A 170 7.06 7.64 7.25
CA CYS A 170 6.14 6.98 6.31
C CYS A 170 5.97 7.79 5.02
N LEU A 171 5.78 9.11 5.13
CA LEU A 171 5.69 9.99 3.97
C LEU A 171 6.98 10.00 3.15
N ASN A 172 8.15 10.00 3.81
CA ASN A 172 9.44 9.89 3.13
C ASN A 172 9.60 8.54 2.44
N TYR A 173 9.01 7.47 3.01
CA TYR A 173 9.00 6.16 2.37
C TYR A 173 8.14 6.16 1.10
N ALA A 174 6.95 6.76 1.13
CA ALA A 174 6.08 6.93 -0.04
C ALA A 174 6.72 7.80 -1.14
N LYS A 175 7.43 8.88 -0.77
CA LYS A 175 8.15 9.74 -1.72
C LYS A 175 9.18 8.99 -2.57
N LYS A 176 9.79 7.92 -2.08
CA LYS A 176 10.71 7.08 -2.88
C LYS A 176 10.00 6.47 -4.10
N TYR A 177 8.75 6.08 -3.95
CA TYR A 177 7.93 5.53 -5.04
C TYR A 177 7.37 6.63 -5.95
N GLN A 178 7.09 7.81 -5.40
CA GLN A 178 6.76 9.00 -6.20
C GLN A 178 7.89 9.33 -7.16
N ILE A 179 9.12 9.44 -6.69
CA ILE A 179 10.30 9.72 -7.53
C ILE A 179 10.45 8.68 -8.65
N LYS A 180 10.28 7.38 -8.32
CA LYS A 180 10.30 6.31 -9.32
C LYS A 180 9.20 6.47 -10.38
N SER A 181 8.03 6.96 -9.98
CA SER A 181 6.92 7.23 -10.89
C SER A 181 7.18 8.43 -11.79
N GLU A 182 7.75 9.50 -11.23
CA GLU A 182 8.11 10.71 -11.99
C GLU A 182 9.15 10.42 -13.07
N ILE A 183 10.13 9.56 -12.79
CA ILE A 183 11.11 9.09 -13.79
C ILE A 183 10.41 8.41 -14.98
N ILE A 184 9.35 7.65 -14.72
CA ILE A 184 8.56 7.01 -15.79
C ILE A 184 7.73 8.07 -16.51
N LEU A 185 7.03 8.95 -15.79
CA LEU A 185 6.14 9.97 -16.35
C LEU A 185 6.88 11.03 -17.17
N ASN A 186 8.12 11.33 -16.84
CA ASN A 186 8.96 12.26 -17.61
C ASN A 186 9.31 11.76 -19.02
N LYS A 187 9.02 10.49 -19.33
CA LYS A 187 9.12 9.96 -20.72
C LYS A 187 7.90 10.30 -21.57
N TYR A 188 6.86 10.83 -20.96
CA TYR A 188 5.60 11.18 -21.60
C TYR A 188 5.36 12.69 -21.45
N ASP A 189 5.50 13.42 -22.54
CA ASP A 189 5.24 14.88 -22.57
C ASP A 189 3.82 15.11 -23.10
N ASN A 190 2.83 14.97 -22.23
CA ASN A 190 1.43 15.20 -22.58
C ASN A 190 0.60 15.60 -21.33
N LYS A 191 -0.61 16.12 -21.58
CA LYS A 191 -1.55 16.54 -20.53
C LYS A 191 -1.84 15.43 -19.53
N GLN A 192 -1.94 14.19 -19.98
CA GLN A 192 -2.24 13.04 -19.13
C GLN A 192 -1.12 12.74 -18.14
N SER A 193 0.15 12.86 -18.54
CA SER A 193 1.28 12.70 -17.63
C SER A 193 1.29 13.77 -16.52
N GLY A 194 0.88 15.00 -16.85
CA GLY A 194 0.68 16.07 -15.87
C GLY A 194 -0.39 15.72 -14.83
N LEU A 195 -1.56 15.28 -15.28
CA LEU A 195 -2.65 14.84 -14.40
C LEU A 195 -2.22 13.68 -13.46
N PHE A 196 -1.42 12.74 -13.97
CA PHE A 196 -0.88 11.66 -13.12
C PHE A 196 0.12 12.17 -12.08
N LYS A 197 0.94 13.16 -12.40
CA LYS A 197 1.83 13.80 -11.41
C LYS A 197 1.04 14.48 -10.31
N ASP A 198 -0.01 15.21 -10.66
CA ASP A 198 -0.91 15.86 -9.69
C ASP A 198 -1.62 14.83 -8.81
N LEU A 199 -2.05 13.71 -9.39
CA LEU A 199 -2.67 12.63 -8.65
C LEU A 199 -1.70 11.97 -7.65
N LEU A 200 -0.42 11.78 -8.02
CA LEU A 200 0.61 11.27 -7.11
C LEU A 200 0.85 12.22 -5.94
N VAL A 201 0.96 13.52 -6.21
CA VAL A 201 1.15 14.55 -5.17
C VAL A 201 -0.05 14.58 -4.23
N SER A 202 -1.27 14.65 -4.77
CA SER A 202 -2.50 14.68 -3.97
C SER A 202 -2.69 13.42 -3.13
N SER A 203 -2.28 12.25 -3.65
CA SER A 203 -2.34 10.98 -2.90
C SER A 203 -1.45 10.98 -1.66
N ILE A 204 -0.25 11.58 -1.74
CA ILE A 204 0.66 11.71 -0.59
C ILE A 204 0.19 12.79 0.39
N GLN A 205 -0.44 13.85 -0.11
CA GLN A 205 -0.96 14.96 0.70
C GLN A 205 -2.36 14.67 1.28
N ARG A 206 -2.95 13.55 0.94
CA ARG A 206 -4.29 13.15 1.37
C ARG A 206 -4.41 13.24 2.89
N LYS A 207 -5.44 13.96 3.33
CA LYS A 207 -5.87 14.06 4.72
C LYS A 207 -7.23 13.37 4.79
N ASN A 208 -7.29 12.08 4.84
CA ASN A 208 -8.55 11.30 4.83
C ASN A 208 -9.59 11.75 3.79
#